data_6cd69489fbf528ae3f68257a231dca22
#
_entry.id   6cd69489fbf528ae3f68257a231dca22
#
_cell.length_a   1.000
_cell.length_b   1.000
_cell.length_c   1.000
_cell.angle_alpha   90.00
_cell.angle_beta   90.00
_cell.angle_gamma   90.00
#
_symmetry.space_group_name_H-M   'P 1'
#
loop_
_entity.id
_entity.type
_entity.pdbx_description
1 polymer ?
#
loop_
_entity_poly.entity_id
_entity_poly.type
_entity_poly.pdbx_seq_one_letter_code
_entity_poly.pdbx_strand_id
1 'polypeptide(L)'
;MKKNFLKKVICTLLTAFVTLTSTSFITKAATNVGSYNAGIGIKNWPAQVNAPYVDMVGWVTKNGYYMGNDGGGAANLKKLSDETGIKYFNLAFIQSTGSVTNGKINWGWGGYSVLSEGKNDNQYNGIKQSLKDLRAIGGDAAISFGGAGGTAFWQTSQDVNVLYNTYLDIVNGYALTRIDLDVEGGAQNKQSNIANAKAVKMLQDTTGVEVTLTVPVLPSGLTQTQIDLLDAYLSNNVTLKYINIMAMCYGSSTLLPGENYGTASIRAIDSTKNQIKDSYQKFANTTLSDSEAYSKIGATVSVGYESSSDPIFTPAWSQLVVDHAKSKNIGMTSYWSLNRDSQIENNQGITSQYEHSKIFSKFGSPAIPSDNTAPAISGVIDKQINIGDTFNPLAGVTASDKEDGDLTSKIIVNGLVDTSKAGIYNVIYTVSDSKGLSTTVSSTITVIDTSVQTYSPTKVYVAGDIVLYNGVMYKAKWWTQGETPGATQWGPWENIN
;
A
#
# COMPACT_ATOMS: atom_id res chain seq x y z
N MET A 1 -21.17 48.65 7.62
CA MET A 1 -20.42 47.89 6.57
C MET A 1 -19.22 47.27 7.23
N LYS A 2 -19.34 46.02 7.66
CA LYS A 2 -18.20 45.21 8.15
C LYS A 2 -18.20 43.89 7.33
N LYS A 3 -17.20 43.76 6.48
CA LYS A 3 -16.96 42.55 5.68
C LYS A 3 -16.33 41.50 6.61
N ASN A 4 -17.02 40.41 6.81
CA ASN A 4 -16.48 39.25 7.46
C ASN A 4 -15.53 38.52 6.51
N PHE A 5 -14.26 38.44 6.90
CA PHE A 5 -13.23 37.65 6.23
C PHE A 5 -13.26 36.23 6.81
N LEU A 6 -13.77 35.29 6.03
CA LEU A 6 -13.60 33.87 6.31
C LEU A 6 -12.15 33.50 5.96
N LYS A 7 -11.30 33.31 6.96
CA LYS A 7 -9.95 32.77 6.73
C LYS A 7 -10.06 31.30 6.44
N LYS A 8 -9.81 30.93 5.19
CA LYS A 8 -9.48 29.54 4.80
C LYS A 8 -8.14 29.19 5.42
N VAL A 9 -8.11 28.18 6.27
CA VAL A 9 -6.86 27.56 6.71
C VAL A 9 -6.39 26.67 5.56
N ILE A 10 -5.45 27.18 4.77
CA ILE A 10 -4.72 26.40 3.76
C ILE A 10 -3.42 25.98 4.45
N CYS A 11 -3.27 24.69 4.68
CA CYS A 11 -1.97 24.09 5.03
C CYS A 11 -1.06 24.26 3.81
N THR A 12 -0.17 25.23 3.83
CA THR A 12 0.74 25.52 2.71
C THR A 12 2.01 24.71 2.90
N LEU A 13 2.20 23.69 2.07
CA LEU A 13 3.51 23.06 1.88
C LEU A 13 4.47 24.08 1.28
N LEU A 14 5.50 24.47 2.02
CA LEU A 14 6.63 25.22 1.48
C LEU A 14 7.46 24.28 0.61
N THR A 15 7.29 24.34 -0.70
CA THR A 15 8.23 23.76 -1.67
C THR A 15 9.43 24.70 -1.79
N ALA A 16 10.53 24.35 -1.16
CA ALA A 16 11.82 24.98 -1.41
C ALA A 16 12.37 24.48 -2.74
N PHE A 17 12.40 25.34 -3.76
CA PHE A 17 13.16 25.09 -4.99
C PHE A 17 14.66 25.19 -4.68
N VAL A 18 15.35 24.05 -4.66
CA VAL A 18 16.81 24.01 -4.70
C VAL A 18 17.23 23.77 -6.14
N THR A 19 17.92 24.77 -6.71
CA THR A 19 18.59 24.64 -8.01
C THR A 19 19.73 23.64 -7.90
N LEU A 20 19.56 22.44 -8.48
CA LEU A 20 20.64 21.46 -8.61
C LEU A 20 21.58 21.87 -9.73
N THR A 21 22.84 22.10 -9.39
CA THR A 21 23.95 22.07 -10.35
C THR A 21 24.21 20.63 -10.76
N SER A 22 24.10 20.37 -12.06
CA SER A 22 24.31 19.05 -12.66
C SER A 22 25.76 18.60 -12.52
N THR A 23 26.02 17.66 -11.63
CA THR A 23 27.16 16.76 -11.75
C THR A 23 26.68 15.52 -12.49
N SER A 24 27.25 15.33 -13.69
CA SER A 24 26.99 14.16 -14.52
C SER A 24 27.47 12.89 -13.82
N PHE A 25 26.52 12.12 -13.28
CA PHE A 25 26.77 10.73 -12.92
C PHE A 25 26.67 9.87 -14.18
N ILE A 26 27.74 9.17 -14.49
CA ILE A 26 27.75 8.15 -15.55
C ILE A 26 26.82 7.04 -15.10
N THR A 27 25.62 7.02 -15.66
CA THR A 27 24.67 5.93 -15.47
C THR A 27 25.19 4.72 -16.23
N LYS A 28 25.62 3.69 -15.50
CA LYS A 28 25.77 2.35 -16.05
C LYS A 28 24.40 1.93 -16.55
N ALA A 29 24.26 1.70 -17.85
CA ALA A 29 23.01 1.26 -18.45
C ALA A 29 22.49 0.02 -17.71
N ALA A 30 21.26 0.10 -17.22
CA ALA A 30 20.57 -1.01 -16.62
C ALA A 30 20.34 -2.08 -17.68
N THR A 31 21.06 -3.15 -17.59
CA THR A 31 20.84 -4.37 -18.39
C THR A 31 19.70 -5.14 -17.71
N ASN A 32 18.63 -5.34 -18.44
CA ASN A 32 17.43 -6.11 -18.10
C ASN A 32 16.48 -5.46 -17.06
N VAL A 33 15.57 -4.64 -17.58
CA VAL A 33 14.34 -4.31 -16.89
C VAL A 33 13.45 -5.56 -16.93
N GLY A 34 13.71 -6.50 -16.03
CA GLY A 34 12.71 -7.50 -15.67
C GLY A 34 11.52 -6.76 -15.09
N SER A 35 10.31 -7.21 -15.35
CA SER A 35 9.10 -6.63 -14.76
C SER A 35 9.23 -6.67 -13.24
N TYR A 36 9.52 -5.52 -12.62
CA TYR A 36 9.54 -5.41 -11.18
C TYR A 36 8.14 -5.75 -10.67
N ASN A 37 8.03 -6.77 -9.82
CA ASN A 37 6.79 -7.07 -9.13
C ASN A 37 6.90 -6.63 -7.67
N ALA A 38 5.76 -6.32 -7.07
CA ALA A 38 5.69 -5.87 -5.69
C ALA A 38 5.77 -7.02 -4.66
N GLY A 39 6.05 -8.25 -5.09
CA GLY A 39 5.88 -9.42 -4.24
C GLY A 39 4.39 -9.66 -3.98
N ILE A 40 4.04 -10.40 -2.92
CA ILE A 40 2.67 -10.77 -2.65
C ILE A 40 2.25 -10.37 -1.26
N GLY A 41 1.05 -9.80 -1.22
CA GLY A 41 0.46 -9.29 -0.01
C GLY A 41 0.11 -10.38 1.01
N ILE A 42 0.31 -10.06 2.27
CA ILE A 42 0.00 -10.92 3.40
C ILE A 42 -1.47 -10.70 3.80
N LYS A 43 -2.31 -11.73 3.70
CA LYS A 43 -3.74 -11.60 4.03
C LYS A 43 -4.01 -11.42 5.53
N ASN A 44 -3.24 -12.09 6.37
CA ASN A 44 -3.50 -12.15 7.81
C ASN A 44 -2.59 -11.18 8.57
N TRP A 45 -2.91 -9.89 8.50
CA TRP A 45 -2.28 -8.94 9.40
C TRP A 45 -2.78 -9.16 10.84
N PRO A 46 -2.00 -8.77 11.86
CA PRO A 46 -2.46 -8.82 13.24
C PRO A 46 -3.80 -8.11 13.45
N ALA A 47 -4.60 -8.61 14.38
CA ALA A 47 -5.89 -7.99 14.72
C ALA A 47 -5.73 -6.53 15.20
N GLN A 48 -4.62 -6.27 15.90
CA GLN A 48 -4.16 -4.94 16.26
C GLN A 48 -2.85 -4.67 15.53
N VAL A 49 -2.75 -3.56 14.83
CA VAL A 49 -1.59 -3.26 13.99
C VAL A 49 -1.13 -1.81 14.16
N ASN A 50 0.17 -1.61 14.24
CA ASN A 50 0.77 -0.31 13.98
C ASN A 50 1.17 -0.24 12.50
N ALA A 51 0.60 0.72 11.76
CA ALA A 51 0.85 0.92 10.34
C ALA A 51 1.04 2.42 10.03
N PRO A 52 2.24 2.97 10.30
CA PRO A 52 2.51 4.39 10.01
C PRO A 52 2.47 4.68 8.53
N TYR A 53 2.21 5.94 8.20
CA TYR A 53 2.34 6.45 6.84
C TYR A 53 3.80 6.64 6.46
N VAL A 54 4.11 6.20 5.24
CA VAL A 54 5.38 6.48 4.54
C VAL A 54 5.06 7.20 3.25
N ASP A 55 5.51 8.44 3.12
CA ASP A 55 5.47 9.14 1.84
C ASP A 55 6.54 8.56 0.92
N MET A 56 6.10 7.82 -0.10
CA MET A 56 6.98 7.08 -1.00
C MET A 56 7.71 7.97 -2.00
N VAL A 57 7.27 9.22 -2.16
CA VAL A 57 7.91 10.23 -3.04
C VAL A 57 8.58 11.33 -2.24
N GLY A 58 8.35 11.38 -0.93
CA GLY A 58 8.93 12.33 0.01
C GLY A 58 10.32 11.92 0.49
N TRP A 59 10.97 12.88 1.15
CA TRP A 59 12.28 12.67 1.75
C TRP A 59 12.19 11.76 2.99
N VAL A 60 12.94 10.68 2.94
CA VAL A 60 13.41 9.97 4.14
C VAL A 60 14.84 10.43 4.31
N THR A 61 15.37 10.85 5.33
CA THR A 61 16.61 11.55 5.53
C THR A 61 17.77 11.29 4.55
N LYS A 62 18.68 12.25 4.47
CA LYS A 62 20.00 12.12 3.82
C LYS A 62 20.85 10.91 4.29
N ASN A 63 20.51 10.26 5.37
CA ASN A 63 21.19 9.05 5.87
C ASN A 63 20.80 7.78 5.12
N GLY A 64 20.14 7.90 3.99
CA GLY A 64 20.11 6.83 3.00
C GLY A 64 19.04 5.77 3.21
N TYR A 65 17.84 6.19 3.60
CA TYR A 65 16.68 5.29 3.59
C TYR A 65 16.06 5.14 2.21
N TYR A 66 16.75 5.68 1.20
CA TYR A 66 16.41 5.41 -0.17
C TYR A 66 16.78 3.98 -0.54
N MET A 67 16.02 3.43 -1.44
CA MET A 67 16.42 2.29 -2.22
C MET A 67 17.65 2.68 -3.03
N GLY A 68 18.75 2.79 -2.49
CA GLY A 68 20.00 3.02 -3.12
C GLY A 68 20.01 3.15 -4.65
N ASN A 69 21.02 2.62 -5.27
CA ASN A 69 21.26 2.79 -6.69
C ASN A 69 20.20 2.13 -7.61
N ASP A 70 19.48 1.14 -7.13
CA ASP A 70 18.54 0.36 -7.95
C ASP A 70 17.10 0.87 -7.81
N GLY A 71 16.80 1.63 -6.78
CA GLY A 71 15.45 2.05 -6.46
C GLY A 71 15.10 3.48 -6.82
N GLY A 72 16.04 4.24 -7.40
CA GLY A 72 15.75 5.58 -7.91
C GLY A 72 15.23 6.59 -6.89
N GLY A 73 15.45 6.39 -5.60
CA GLY A 73 15.03 7.31 -4.54
C GLY A 73 13.73 6.96 -3.84
N ALA A 74 13.22 5.75 -3.99
CA ALA A 74 12.06 5.27 -3.22
C ALA A 74 12.46 4.93 -1.77
N ALA A 75 11.53 5.10 -0.82
CA ALA A 75 11.74 4.72 0.56
C ALA A 75 12.02 3.21 0.69
N ASN A 76 13.05 2.83 1.44
CA ASN A 76 13.43 1.44 1.64
C ASN A 76 12.68 0.83 2.83
N LEU A 77 11.50 0.25 2.58
CA LEU A 77 10.61 -0.27 3.61
C LEU A 77 11.24 -1.40 4.43
N LYS A 78 12.05 -2.27 3.80
CA LYS A 78 12.78 -3.31 4.53
C LYS A 78 13.74 -2.70 5.54
N LYS A 79 14.54 -1.73 5.14
CA LYS A 79 15.48 -1.04 6.03
C LYS A 79 14.75 -0.29 7.14
N LEU A 80 13.66 0.40 6.82
CA LEU A 80 12.81 1.04 7.82
C LEU A 80 12.24 0.03 8.82
N SER A 81 11.83 -1.14 8.33
CA SER A 81 11.39 -2.24 9.20
C SER A 81 12.51 -2.76 10.12
N ASP A 82 13.70 -2.95 9.58
CA ASP A 82 14.86 -3.42 10.35
C ASP A 82 15.26 -2.42 11.46
N GLU A 83 15.17 -1.11 11.19
CA GLU A 83 15.53 -0.03 12.12
C GLU A 83 14.46 0.22 13.21
N THR A 84 13.19 0.03 12.87
CA THR A 84 12.07 0.42 13.74
C THR A 84 11.33 -0.76 14.37
N GLY A 85 11.50 -1.97 13.84
CA GLY A 85 10.71 -3.15 14.20
C GLY A 85 9.29 -3.16 13.61
N ILE A 86 8.90 -2.13 12.83
CA ILE A 86 7.58 -2.02 12.23
C ILE A 86 7.52 -2.91 10.99
N LYS A 87 6.46 -3.70 10.86
CA LYS A 87 6.25 -4.64 9.75
C LYS A 87 5.16 -4.22 8.78
N TYR A 88 4.27 -3.31 9.17
CA TYR A 88 3.11 -2.90 8.39
C TYR A 88 3.12 -1.39 8.18
N PHE A 89 2.77 -0.94 6.97
CA PHE A 89 2.83 0.47 6.60
C PHE A 89 1.60 0.88 5.77
N ASN A 90 1.26 2.17 5.80
CA ASN A 90 0.39 2.82 4.84
C ASN A 90 1.28 3.64 3.88
N LEU A 91 1.29 3.28 2.59
CA LEU A 91 2.11 3.95 1.59
C LEU A 91 1.34 5.12 0.98
N ALA A 92 1.83 6.33 1.18
CA ALA A 92 1.21 7.58 0.75
C ALA A 92 1.87 8.10 -0.52
N PHE A 93 1.18 8.66 -1.45
CA PHE A 93 -0.22 8.47 -1.86
C PHE A 93 -0.28 8.16 -3.34
N ILE A 94 -1.20 7.31 -3.77
CA ILE A 94 -1.56 7.24 -5.19
C ILE A 94 -2.71 8.23 -5.44
N GLN A 95 -2.53 9.08 -6.45
CA GLN A 95 -3.46 10.15 -6.81
C GLN A 95 -3.73 10.15 -8.31
N SER A 96 -4.85 10.77 -8.69
CA SER A 96 -5.19 11.00 -10.09
C SER A 96 -4.31 12.07 -10.72
N THR A 97 -3.97 11.88 -11.99
CA THR A 97 -3.32 12.90 -12.82
C THR A 97 -4.33 13.74 -13.62
N GLY A 98 -5.62 13.63 -13.30
CA GLY A 98 -6.70 14.50 -13.79
C GLY A 98 -7.40 14.04 -15.06
N SER A 99 -7.16 12.83 -15.57
CA SER A 99 -7.79 12.34 -16.80
C SER A 99 -8.18 10.86 -16.73
N VAL A 100 -9.07 10.45 -17.64
CA VAL A 100 -9.51 9.07 -17.83
C VAL A 100 -9.12 8.61 -19.22
N THR A 101 -8.49 7.43 -19.30
CA THR A 101 -8.10 6.80 -20.57
C THR A 101 -8.50 5.33 -20.54
N ASN A 102 -9.12 4.85 -21.61
CA ASN A 102 -9.55 3.44 -21.74
C ASN A 102 -10.37 2.92 -20.54
N GLY A 103 -11.26 3.76 -20.00
CA GLY A 103 -12.14 3.39 -18.88
C GLY A 103 -11.44 3.29 -17.53
N LYS A 104 -10.26 3.91 -17.37
CA LYS A 104 -9.49 3.98 -16.14
C LYS A 104 -8.94 5.38 -15.90
N ILE A 105 -8.82 5.76 -14.64
CA ILE A 105 -8.19 7.03 -14.25
C ILE A 105 -6.67 6.91 -14.44
N ASN A 106 -6.08 7.90 -15.08
CA ASN A 106 -4.64 8.04 -15.12
C ASN A 106 -4.14 8.49 -13.73
N TRP A 107 -3.14 7.80 -13.22
CA TRP A 107 -2.68 7.98 -11.85
C TRP A 107 -1.15 7.99 -11.74
N GLY A 108 -0.67 8.37 -10.58
CA GLY A 108 0.73 8.28 -10.21
C GLY A 108 0.94 8.46 -8.71
N TRP A 109 2.06 8.00 -8.21
CA TRP A 109 2.50 8.32 -6.86
C TRP A 109 2.72 9.82 -6.73
N GLY A 110 2.15 10.43 -5.68
CA GLY A 110 2.17 11.88 -5.48
C GLY A 110 1.53 12.69 -6.61
N GLY A 111 0.70 12.06 -7.46
CA GLY A 111 0.13 12.69 -8.65
C GLY A 111 1.10 12.84 -9.82
N TYR A 112 2.31 12.28 -9.74
CA TYR A 112 3.31 12.35 -10.82
C TYR A 112 3.06 11.25 -11.85
N SER A 113 2.68 11.63 -13.07
CA SER A 113 2.34 10.69 -14.15
C SER A 113 3.49 9.76 -14.55
N VAL A 114 4.74 10.15 -14.30
CA VAL A 114 5.93 9.32 -14.54
C VAL A 114 6.06 8.19 -13.52
N LEU A 115 5.46 8.35 -12.33
CA LEU A 115 5.49 7.37 -11.25
C LEU A 115 4.25 6.46 -11.31
N SER A 116 4.01 5.85 -12.48
CA SER A 116 2.88 4.95 -12.73
C SER A 116 3.31 3.74 -13.55
N GLU A 117 2.42 2.74 -13.65
CA GLU A 117 2.67 1.49 -14.36
C GLU A 117 3.07 1.72 -15.82
N GLY A 118 4.09 0.98 -16.28
CA GLY A 118 4.54 0.99 -17.68
C GLY A 118 5.39 2.19 -18.10
N LYS A 119 5.76 3.09 -17.18
CA LYS A 119 6.59 4.26 -17.49
C LYS A 119 8.10 4.01 -17.39
N ASN A 120 8.50 2.84 -16.88
CA ASN A 120 9.93 2.47 -16.69
C ASN A 120 10.73 3.48 -15.85
N ASP A 121 10.08 4.19 -14.96
CA ASP A 121 10.75 5.09 -14.04
C ASP A 121 11.44 4.33 -12.92
N ASN A 122 12.70 4.68 -12.61
CA ASN A 122 13.48 3.97 -11.60
C ASN A 122 12.89 4.13 -10.18
N GLN A 123 12.33 5.29 -9.86
CA GLN A 123 11.69 5.52 -8.56
C GLN A 123 10.42 4.68 -8.46
N TYR A 124 9.62 4.60 -9.51
CA TYR A 124 8.44 3.74 -9.55
C TYR A 124 8.80 2.26 -9.37
N ASN A 125 9.81 1.79 -10.09
CA ASN A 125 10.32 0.43 -9.96
C ASN A 125 10.88 0.18 -8.56
N GLY A 126 11.54 1.17 -7.95
CA GLY A 126 12.03 1.14 -6.59
C GLY A 126 10.93 1.01 -5.54
N ILE A 127 9.77 1.64 -5.73
CA ILE A 127 8.62 1.49 -4.84
C ILE A 127 8.14 0.02 -4.83
N LYS A 128 8.00 -0.60 -5.99
CA LYS A 128 7.61 -2.01 -6.09
C LYS A 128 8.67 -2.94 -5.46
N GLN A 129 9.94 -2.70 -5.75
CA GLN A 129 11.03 -3.49 -5.18
C GLN A 129 11.08 -3.34 -3.65
N SER A 130 10.91 -2.12 -3.13
CA SER A 130 10.87 -1.86 -1.69
C SER A 130 9.76 -2.64 -0.99
N LEU A 131 8.56 -2.70 -1.59
CA LEU A 131 7.45 -3.48 -1.05
C LEU A 131 7.73 -4.99 -1.13
N LYS A 132 8.33 -5.46 -2.22
CA LYS A 132 8.75 -6.86 -2.36
C LYS A 132 9.75 -7.27 -1.29
N ASP A 133 10.75 -6.42 -1.01
CA ASP A 133 11.78 -6.69 0.00
C ASP A 133 11.20 -6.70 1.42
N LEU A 134 10.23 -5.81 1.71
CA LEU A 134 9.48 -5.83 2.96
C LEU A 134 8.70 -7.14 3.11
N ARG A 135 8.02 -7.58 2.06
CA ARG A 135 7.25 -8.84 2.07
C ARG A 135 8.12 -10.07 2.27
N ALA A 136 9.33 -10.03 1.73
CA ALA A 136 10.31 -11.11 1.92
C ALA A 136 10.73 -11.30 3.39
N ILE A 137 10.54 -10.31 4.25
CA ILE A 137 10.81 -10.38 5.69
C ILE A 137 9.53 -10.48 6.55
N GLY A 138 8.40 -10.82 5.91
CA GLY A 138 7.11 -11.01 6.59
C GLY A 138 6.37 -9.72 6.94
N GLY A 139 6.74 -8.59 6.34
CA GLY A 139 5.99 -7.34 6.42
C GLY A 139 5.06 -7.15 5.23
N ASP A 140 4.20 -6.15 5.29
CA ASP A 140 3.31 -5.76 4.16
C ASP A 140 2.90 -4.30 4.27
N ALA A 141 2.22 -3.80 3.23
CA ALA A 141 1.69 -2.45 3.26
C ALA A 141 0.33 -2.34 2.57
N ALA A 142 -0.50 -1.42 3.06
CA ALA A 142 -1.63 -0.89 2.32
C ALA A 142 -1.16 0.29 1.47
N ILE A 143 -1.80 0.48 0.32
CA ILE A 143 -1.65 1.73 -0.44
C ILE A 143 -2.77 2.67 -0.06
N SER A 144 -2.41 3.91 0.24
CA SER A 144 -3.33 5.00 0.55
C SER A 144 -3.63 5.84 -0.70
N PHE A 145 -4.92 6.05 -0.94
CA PHE A 145 -5.45 6.82 -2.08
C PHE A 145 -6.07 8.12 -1.56
N GLY A 146 -5.68 9.25 -2.11
CA GLY A 146 -6.16 10.57 -1.70
C GLY A 146 -5.08 11.43 -1.08
N GLY A 147 -5.26 11.83 0.19
CA GLY A 147 -4.35 12.73 0.91
C GLY A 147 -4.72 14.21 0.79
N ALA A 148 -4.06 15.07 1.57
CA ALA A 148 -4.34 16.51 1.65
C ALA A 148 -4.09 17.27 0.33
N GLY A 149 -3.09 16.83 -0.42
CA GLY A 149 -2.71 17.43 -1.72
C GLY A 149 -3.15 16.57 -2.90
N GLY A 150 -3.13 17.16 -4.11
CA GLY A 150 -3.47 16.43 -5.34
C GLY A 150 -4.97 16.16 -5.51
N THR A 151 -5.30 15.15 -6.29
CA THR A 151 -6.70 14.84 -6.66
C THR A 151 -6.99 13.36 -6.40
N ALA A 152 -7.98 13.08 -5.57
CA ALA A 152 -8.44 11.71 -5.35
C ALA A 152 -9.20 11.15 -6.58
N PHE A 153 -9.25 9.84 -6.75
CA PHE A 153 -9.89 9.22 -7.90
C PHE A 153 -11.36 9.59 -8.01
N TRP A 154 -12.10 9.62 -6.91
CA TRP A 154 -13.52 9.98 -6.87
C TRP A 154 -13.81 11.47 -7.09
N GLN A 155 -12.79 12.32 -7.10
CA GLN A 155 -12.89 13.69 -7.57
C GLN A 155 -12.74 13.78 -9.09
N THR A 156 -11.98 12.87 -9.71
CA THR A 156 -11.75 12.83 -11.16
C THR A 156 -12.91 12.19 -11.91
N SER A 157 -13.49 11.12 -11.36
CA SER A 157 -14.61 10.42 -11.96
C SER A 157 -15.61 9.96 -10.90
N GLN A 158 -16.89 10.00 -11.25
CA GLN A 158 -17.97 9.38 -10.48
C GLN A 158 -18.57 8.16 -11.21
N ASP A 159 -17.98 7.75 -12.32
CA ASP A 159 -18.33 6.49 -12.98
C ASP A 159 -17.76 5.32 -12.15
N VAL A 160 -18.66 4.50 -11.64
CA VAL A 160 -18.36 3.37 -10.75
C VAL A 160 -17.43 2.36 -11.43
N ASN A 161 -17.61 2.11 -12.74
CA ASN A 161 -16.77 1.15 -13.47
C ASN A 161 -15.37 1.71 -13.71
N VAL A 162 -15.25 3.00 -14.00
CA VAL A 162 -13.94 3.68 -14.15
C VAL A 162 -13.16 3.62 -12.85
N LEU A 163 -13.81 3.92 -11.73
CA LEU A 163 -13.19 3.81 -10.39
C LEU A 163 -12.78 2.36 -10.08
N TYR A 164 -13.72 1.42 -10.24
CA TYR A 164 -13.47 0.00 -9.99
C TYR A 164 -12.31 -0.56 -10.81
N ASN A 165 -12.31 -0.31 -12.13
CA ASN A 165 -11.26 -0.80 -13.03
C ASN A 165 -9.88 -0.23 -12.65
N THR A 166 -9.84 1.03 -12.22
CA THR A 166 -8.60 1.68 -11.77
C THR A 166 -8.07 1.03 -10.49
N TYR A 167 -8.93 0.86 -9.49
CA TYR A 167 -8.54 0.19 -8.24
C TYR A 167 -8.12 -1.26 -8.48
N LEU A 168 -8.87 -1.99 -9.31
CA LEU A 168 -8.59 -3.40 -9.60
C LEU A 168 -7.20 -3.58 -10.21
N ASP A 169 -6.83 -2.72 -11.15
CA ASP A 169 -5.50 -2.75 -11.75
C ASP A 169 -4.39 -2.54 -10.71
N ILE A 170 -4.58 -1.55 -9.83
CA ILE A 170 -3.58 -1.23 -8.81
C ILE A 170 -3.51 -2.35 -7.77
N VAL A 171 -4.65 -2.84 -7.29
CA VAL A 171 -4.72 -3.94 -6.33
C VAL A 171 -4.03 -5.19 -6.88
N ASN A 172 -4.28 -5.53 -8.15
CA ASN A 172 -3.63 -6.65 -8.81
C ASN A 172 -2.14 -6.38 -9.07
N GLY A 173 -1.79 -5.19 -9.57
CA GLY A 173 -0.42 -4.82 -9.91
C GLY A 173 0.54 -4.78 -8.71
N TYR A 174 0.00 -4.52 -7.52
CA TYR A 174 0.74 -4.54 -6.26
C TYR A 174 0.42 -5.75 -5.38
N ALA A 175 -0.46 -6.65 -5.83
CA ALA A 175 -0.97 -7.80 -5.06
C ALA A 175 -1.39 -7.37 -3.64
N LEU A 176 -2.25 -6.35 -3.56
CA LEU A 176 -2.67 -5.77 -2.28
C LEU A 176 -3.73 -6.64 -1.60
N THR A 177 -3.59 -6.77 -0.30
CA THR A 177 -4.62 -7.35 0.58
C THR A 177 -5.39 -6.28 1.36
N ARG A 178 -4.87 -5.05 1.38
CA ARG A 178 -5.47 -3.89 2.03
C ARG A 178 -5.28 -2.63 1.20
N ILE A 179 -6.26 -1.75 1.27
CA ILE A 179 -6.18 -0.37 0.79
C ILE A 179 -6.62 0.58 1.89
N ASP A 180 -6.13 1.80 1.80
CA ASP A 180 -6.54 2.92 2.61
C ASP A 180 -7.13 4.03 1.71
N LEU A 181 -8.22 4.63 2.14
CA LEU A 181 -8.87 5.75 1.47
C LEU A 181 -8.72 6.97 2.37
N ASP A 182 -7.80 7.85 2.03
CA ASP A 182 -7.53 9.08 2.78
C ASP A 182 -8.37 10.22 2.23
N VAL A 183 -9.48 10.49 2.94
CA VAL A 183 -10.56 11.36 2.47
C VAL A 183 -10.52 12.70 3.19
N GLU A 184 -9.85 13.68 2.60
CA GLU A 184 -9.71 15.02 3.19
C GLU A 184 -10.03 16.16 2.21
N GLY A 185 -10.16 17.36 2.75
CA GLY A 185 -10.41 18.56 1.96
C GLY A 185 -11.58 18.43 0.99
N GLY A 186 -11.33 18.74 -0.27
CA GLY A 186 -12.34 18.66 -1.35
C GLY A 186 -12.79 17.24 -1.71
N ALA A 187 -12.02 16.21 -1.29
CA ALA A 187 -12.37 14.81 -1.53
C ALA A 187 -13.52 14.32 -0.62
N GLN A 188 -13.92 15.08 0.40
CA GLN A 188 -14.98 14.73 1.35
C GLN A 188 -16.41 14.90 0.81
N ASN A 189 -16.59 15.22 -0.47
CA ASN A 189 -17.93 15.36 -1.04
C ASN A 189 -18.71 14.04 -0.96
N LYS A 190 -19.88 14.05 -0.30
CA LYS A 190 -20.69 12.85 -0.08
C LYS A 190 -21.07 12.15 -1.37
N GLN A 191 -21.49 12.91 -2.40
CA GLN A 191 -21.97 12.31 -3.65
C GLN A 191 -20.87 11.56 -4.41
N SER A 192 -19.66 12.14 -4.49
CA SER A 192 -18.52 11.45 -5.10
C SER A 192 -18.06 10.24 -4.27
N ASN A 193 -18.19 10.30 -2.96
CA ASN A 193 -17.89 9.16 -2.08
C ASN A 193 -18.93 8.04 -2.18
N ILE A 194 -20.21 8.31 -2.51
CA ILE A 194 -21.20 7.28 -2.82
C ILE A 194 -20.78 6.49 -4.07
N ALA A 195 -20.32 7.17 -5.13
CA ALA A 195 -19.81 6.50 -6.31
C ALA A 195 -18.55 5.68 -6.01
N ASN A 196 -17.64 6.24 -5.22
CA ASN A 196 -16.43 5.56 -4.78
C ASN A 196 -16.76 4.33 -3.92
N ALA A 197 -17.69 4.44 -2.99
CA ALA A 197 -18.12 3.32 -2.14
C ALA A 197 -18.68 2.14 -2.96
N LYS A 198 -19.46 2.41 -3.99
CA LYS A 198 -19.96 1.38 -4.91
C LYS A 198 -18.82 0.68 -5.65
N ALA A 199 -17.85 1.42 -6.16
CA ALA A 199 -16.67 0.87 -6.81
C ALA A 199 -15.80 0.04 -5.85
N VAL A 200 -15.60 0.53 -4.63
CA VAL A 200 -14.86 -0.17 -3.56
C VAL A 200 -15.59 -1.43 -3.12
N LYS A 201 -16.94 -1.41 -3.05
CA LYS A 201 -17.71 -2.64 -2.78
C LYS A 201 -17.51 -3.68 -3.87
N MET A 202 -17.57 -3.30 -5.15
CA MET A 202 -17.27 -4.22 -6.25
C MET A 202 -15.85 -4.78 -6.14
N LEU A 203 -14.88 -3.94 -5.77
CA LEU A 203 -13.50 -4.34 -5.57
C LEU A 203 -13.38 -5.37 -4.42
N GLN A 204 -14.03 -5.12 -3.28
CA GLN A 204 -14.05 -6.07 -2.16
C GLN A 204 -14.66 -7.42 -2.56
N ASP A 205 -15.78 -7.39 -3.30
CA ASP A 205 -16.45 -8.62 -3.75
C ASP A 205 -15.60 -9.43 -4.71
N THR A 206 -14.78 -8.76 -5.52
CA THR A 206 -13.91 -9.41 -6.52
C THR A 206 -12.60 -9.93 -5.92
N THR A 207 -11.99 -9.16 -5.01
CA THR A 207 -10.61 -9.41 -4.55
C THR A 207 -10.51 -9.84 -3.09
N GLY A 208 -11.53 -9.55 -2.29
CA GLY A 208 -11.50 -9.71 -0.83
C GLY A 208 -10.59 -8.70 -0.12
N VAL A 209 -10.20 -7.60 -0.77
CA VAL A 209 -9.33 -6.58 -0.18
C VAL A 209 -9.99 -5.94 1.04
N GLU A 210 -9.23 -5.77 2.14
CA GLU A 210 -9.67 -5.04 3.32
C GLU A 210 -9.53 -3.53 3.08
N VAL A 211 -10.49 -2.75 3.59
CA VAL A 211 -10.59 -1.30 3.36
C VAL A 211 -10.50 -0.54 4.68
N THR A 212 -9.57 0.39 4.76
CA THR A 212 -9.52 1.43 5.79
C THR A 212 -10.09 2.71 5.20
N LEU A 213 -10.90 3.42 5.98
CA LEU A 213 -11.39 4.76 5.65
C LEU A 213 -10.74 5.76 6.61
N THR A 214 -9.84 6.59 6.09
CA THR A 214 -9.11 7.62 6.84
C THR A 214 -9.79 8.96 6.67
N VAL A 215 -10.12 9.60 7.80
CA VAL A 215 -10.94 10.81 7.82
C VAL A 215 -10.47 11.80 8.88
N PRO A 216 -10.64 13.11 8.67
CA PRO A 216 -10.42 14.12 9.71
C PRO A 216 -11.30 13.90 10.94
N VAL A 217 -10.80 14.35 12.09
CA VAL A 217 -11.54 14.29 13.35
C VAL A 217 -11.23 15.52 14.20
N LEU A 218 -12.16 15.91 15.06
CA LEU A 218 -11.90 16.85 16.16
C LEU A 218 -11.70 16.09 17.47
N PRO A 219 -11.10 16.69 18.51
CA PRO A 219 -11.05 16.04 19.82
C PRO A 219 -12.44 15.67 20.38
N SER A 220 -13.49 16.36 19.94
CA SER A 220 -14.88 16.05 20.26
C SER A 220 -15.51 14.93 19.39
N GLY A 221 -14.74 14.35 18.47
CA GLY A 221 -15.19 13.29 17.57
C GLY A 221 -15.40 13.76 16.12
N LEU A 222 -16.06 12.91 15.34
CA LEU A 222 -16.38 13.15 13.92
C LEU A 222 -17.40 14.30 13.80
N THR A 223 -17.20 15.15 12.79
CA THR A 223 -18.21 16.14 12.41
C THR A 223 -19.26 15.53 11.48
N GLN A 224 -20.31 16.29 11.15
CA GLN A 224 -21.35 15.80 10.23
C GLN A 224 -20.77 15.36 8.87
N THR A 225 -19.73 16.04 8.39
CA THR A 225 -19.07 15.66 7.13
C THR A 225 -18.53 14.23 7.18
N GLN A 226 -17.85 13.86 8.25
CA GLN A 226 -17.30 12.49 8.38
C GLN A 226 -18.39 11.46 8.64
N ILE A 227 -19.47 11.82 9.36
CA ILE A 227 -20.65 10.97 9.48
C ILE A 227 -21.30 10.71 8.12
N ASP A 228 -21.35 11.73 7.25
CA ASP A 228 -21.85 11.57 5.87
C ASP A 228 -20.94 10.66 5.01
N LEU A 229 -19.63 10.63 5.27
CA LEU A 229 -18.73 9.66 4.66
C LEU A 229 -19.02 8.24 5.18
N LEU A 230 -19.18 8.06 6.47
CA LEU A 230 -19.57 6.74 7.01
C LEU A 230 -20.91 6.26 6.42
N ASP A 231 -21.89 7.14 6.28
CA ASP A 231 -23.14 6.83 5.57
C ASP A 231 -22.85 6.37 4.13
N ALA A 232 -22.04 7.12 3.37
CA ALA A 232 -21.74 6.78 1.98
C ALA A 232 -21.15 5.37 1.82
N TYR A 233 -20.24 4.96 2.71
CA TYR A 233 -19.60 3.63 2.61
C TYR A 233 -20.46 2.52 3.23
N LEU A 234 -20.99 2.71 4.43
CA LEU A 234 -21.75 1.68 5.15
C LEU A 234 -23.09 1.38 4.46
N SER A 235 -23.82 2.40 4.00
CA SER A 235 -25.08 2.23 3.26
C SER A 235 -24.89 1.55 1.88
N ASN A 236 -23.67 1.54 1.34
CA ASN A 236 -23.33 0.79 0.14
C ASN A 236 -22.64 -0.55 0.45
N ASN A 237 -22.81 -1.07 1.66
CA ASN A 237 -22.33 -2.38 2.13
C ASN A 237 -20.79 -2.56 2.04
N VAL A 238 -20.00 -1.49 2.09
CA VAL A 238 -18.56 -1.59 2.21
C VAL A 238 -18.21 -2.08 3.60
N THR A 239 -17.47 -3.17 3.69
CA THR A 239 -16.93 -3.67 4.96
C THR A 239 -15.68 -2.88 5.31
N LEU A 240 -15.81 -1.93 6.24
CA LEU A 240 -14.66 -1.18 6.73
C LEU A 240 -13.89 -2.00 7.76
N LYS A 241 -12.60 -2.22 7.51
CA LYS A 241 -11.69 -2.84 8.48
C LYS A 241 -11.45 -1.87 9.62
N TYR A 242 -11.01 -0.66 9.28
CA TYR A 242 -10.82 0.44 10.22
C TYR A 242 -11.47 1.72 9.71
N ILE A 243 -11.93 2.53 10.65
CA ILE A 243 -12.20 3.94 10.50
C ILE A 243 -11.03 4.64 11.17
N ASN A 244 -10.07 5.10 10.35
CA ASN A 244 -8.82 5.69 10.82
C ASN A 244 -9.00 7.19 10.98
N ILE A 245 -9.03 7.65 12.21
CA ILE A 245 -9.21 9.07 12.50
C ILE A 245 -7.86 9.80 12.46
N MET A 246 -7.81 10.92 11.75
CA MET A 246 -6.64 11.81 11.72
C MET A 246 -6.65 12.70 12.98
N ALA A 247 -6.12 12.17 14.07
CA ALA A 247 -6.03 12.81 15.38
C ALA A 247 -4.90 13.86 15.40
N MET A 248 -5.03 14.90 14.58
CA MET A 248 -4.00 15.89 14.30
C MET A 248 -4.61 17.23 13.85
N CYS A 249 -3.81 18.29 13.77
CA CYS A 249 -4.14 19.60 13.16
C CYS A 249 -5.43 20.22 13.71
N TYR A 250 -5.70 20.06 14.98
CA TYR A 250 -6.96 20.50 15.59
C TYR A 250 -7.12 22.01 15.70
N GLY A 251 -6.00 22.72 15.79
CA GLY A 251 -5.96 24.09 16.24
C GLY A 251 -6.16 24.23 17.76
N SER A 252 -5.46 25.18 18.36
CA SER A 252 -5.44 25.37 19.83
C SER A 252 -6.80 25.68 20.43
N SER A 253 -7.73 26.24 19.65
CA SER A 253 -9.10 26.59 20.12
C SER A 253 -10.00 25.38 20.39
N THR A 254 -9.61 24.17 19.97
CA THR A 254 -10.38 22.94 20.21
C THR A 254 -9.94 22.19 21.45
N LEU A 255 -8.82 22.61 22.06
CA LEU A 255 -8.29 22.00 23.27
C LEU A 255 -9.04 22.48 24.50
N LEU A 256 -9.20 21.57 25.47
CA LEU A 256 -9.69 21.92 26.80
C LEU A 256 -8.57 22.57 27.62
N PRO A 257 -8.92 23.34 28.69
CA PRO A 257 -7.91 23.91 29.58
C PRO A 257 -6.95 22.86 30.12
N GLY A 258 -5.64 23.03 29.89
CA GLY A 258 -4.59 22.11 30.31
C GLY A 258 -4.42 20.88 29.42
N GLU A 259 -5.18 20.74 28.35
CA GLU A 259 -5.06 19.65 27.38
C GLU A 259 -3.88 19.90 26.43
N ASN A 260 -3.19 18.85 26.08
CA ASN A 260 -2.18 18.84 25.01
C ASN A 260 -2.65 17.96 23.85
N TYR A 261 -1.91 17.94 22.73
CA TYR A 261 -2.30 17.17 21.53
C TYR A 261 -2.34 15.66 21.78
N GLY A 262 -1.53 15.11 22.70
CA GLY A 262 -1.59 13.70 23.07
C GLY A 262 -2.92 13.36 23.76
N THR A 263 -3.32 14.17 24.75
CA THR A 263 -4.61 13.97 25.46
C THR A 263 -5.83 14.32 24.60
N ALA A 264 -5.70 15.29 23.71
CA ALA A 264 -6.72 15.61 22.70
C ALA A 264 -6.94 14.45 21.73
N SER A 265 -5.86 13.77 21.29
CA SER A 265 -5.94 12.56 20.46
C SER A 265 -6.64 11.41 21.19
N ILE A 266 -6.38 11.24 22.48
CA ILE A 266 -7.11 10.27 23.33
C ILE A 266 -8.60 10.60 23.38
N ARG A 267 -8.95 11.86 23.60
CA ARG A 267 -10.34 12.33 23.61
C ARG A 267 -11.02 12.11 22.24
N ALA A 268 -10.31 12.33 21.14
CA ALA A 268 -10.83 12.05 19.81
C ALA A 268 -11.18 10.54 19.62
N ILE A 269 -10.30 9.64 20.07
CA ILE A 269 -10.55 8.20 20.04
C ILE A 269 -11.83 7.84 20.81
N ASP A 270 -11.93 8.30 22.06
CA ASP A 270 -13.07 7.97 22.92
C ASP A 270 -14.38 8.60 22.44
N SER A 271 -14.33 9.83 21.90
CA SER A 271 -15.50 10.50 21.34
C SER A 271 -16.01 9.80 20.08
N THR A 272 -15.11 9.31 19.23
CA THR A 272 -15.46 8.63 17.97
C THR A 272 -16.10 7.27 18.20
N LYS A 273 -15.76 6.56 19.25
CA LYS A 273 -16.28 5.21 19.53
C LYS A 273 -17.80 5.15 19.50
N ASN A 274 -18.50 6.07 20.18
CA ASN A 274 -19.97 6.10 20.19
C ASN A 274 -20.52 6.44 18.80
N GLN A 275 -19.90 7.38 18.10
CA GLN A 275 -20.34 7.78 16.75
C GLN A 275 -20.20 6.64 15.74
N ILE A 276 -19.18 5.77 15.88
CA ILE A 276 -19.05 4.54 15.10
C ILE A 276 -20.20 3.58 15.40
N LYS A 277 -20.54 3.35 16.68
CA LYS A 277 -21.69 2.51 17.07
C LYS A 277 -22.97 3.00 16.43
N ASP A 278 -23.25 4.30 16.55
CA ASP A 278 -24.46 4.93 16.01
C ASP A 278 -24.51 4.84 14.49
N SER A 279 -23.36 5.05 13.81
CA SER A 279 -23.25 4.95 12.35
C SER A 279 -23.46 3.52 11.85
N TYR A 280 -22.88 2.52 12.50
CA TYR A 280 -23.11 1.11 12.15
C TYR A 280 -24.55 0.70 12.38
N GLN A 281 -25.16 1.12 13.49
CA GLN A 281 -26.58 0.87 13.74
C GLN A 281 -27.47 1.53 12.68
N LYS A 282 -27.17 2.80 12.36
CA LYS A 282 -28.00 3.61 11.45
C LYS A 282 -27.84 3.21 9.98
N PHE A 283 -26.62 2.98 9.52
CA PHE A 283 -26.30 2.85 8.10
C PHE A 283 -26.06 1.41 7.65
N ALA A 284 -25.67 0.52 8.56
CA ALA A 284 -25.42 -0.90 8.28
C ALA A 284 -26.34 -1.85 9.03
N ASN A 285 -27.32 -1.33 9.82
CA ASN A 285 -28.21 -2.11 10.66
C ASN A 285 -27.46 -3.13 11.57
N THR A 286 -26.30 -2.71 12.08
CA THR A 286 -25.41 -3.55 12.88
C THR A 286 -25.18 -2.92 14.24
N THR A 287 -25.52 -3.64 15.30
CA THR A 287 -25.24 -3.21 16.68
C THR A 287 -23.84 -3.65 17.08
N LEU A 288 -22.98 -2.71 17.44
CA LEU A 288 -21.64 -2.98 17.94
C LEU A 288 -21.60 -2.85 19.46
N SER A 289 -20.90 -3.76 20.12
CA SER A 289 -20.42 -3.56 21.50
C SER A 289 -19.35 -2.45 21.53
N ASP A 290 -19.00 -1.97 22.71
CA ASP A 290 -17.93 -1.00 22.88
C ASP A 290 -16.56 -1.55 22.40
N SER A 291 -16.29 -2.81 22.71
CA SER A 291 -15.05 -3.48 22.27
C SER A 291 -14.97 -3.60 20.75
N GLU A 292 -16.06 -3.97 20.09
CA GLU A 292 -16.12 -4.04 18.64
C GLU A 292 -15.95 -2.66 18.00
N ALA A 293 -16.58 -1.62 18.57
CA ALA A 293 -16.42 -0.25 18.06
C ALA A 293 -14.98 0.25 18.21
N TYR A 294 -14.33 0.01 19.36
CA TYR A 294 -12.91 0.32 19.51
C TYR A 294 -12.04 -0.46 18.56
N SER A 295 -12.30 -1.74 18.32
CA SER A 295 -11.53 -2.55 17.37
C SER A 295 -11.61 -2.07 15.92
N LYS A 296 -12.62 -1.27 15.58
CA LYS A 296 -12.77 -0.62 14.29
C LYS A 296 -12.07 0.73 14.20
N ILE A 297 -11.60 1.29 15.29
CA ILE A 297 -10.86 2.56 15.26
C ILE A 297 -9.41 2.32 14.82
N GLY A 298 -8.97 3.06 13.80
CA GLY A 298 -7.59 3.44 13.59
C GLY A 298 -7.36 4.84 14.12
N ALA A 299 -6.18 5.14 14.65
CA ALA A 299 -5.82 6.48 15.11
C ALA A 299 -4.45 6.89 14.56
N THR A 300 -4.45 7.94 13.75
CA THR A 300 -3.25 8.53 13.14
C THR A 300 -2.97 9.88 13.76
N VAL A 301 -1.83 10.03 14.40
CA VAL A 301 -1.34 11.33 14.92
C VAL A 301 -0.31 11.94 13.96
N SER A 302 -0.12 13.27 14.00
CA SER A 302 0.97 13.93 13.29
C SER A 302 2.15 14.08 14.23
N VAL A 303 3.23 13.34 13.99
CA VAL A 303 4.43 13.38 14.85
C VAL A 303 5.36 14.53 14.46
N GLY A 304 6.05 15.08 15.44
CA GLY A 304 7.00 16.15 15.21
C GLY A 304 6.34 17.49 14.86
N TYR A 305 7.00 18.23 13.99
CA TYR A 305 6.57 19.56 13.55
C TYR A 305 5.59 19.44 12.38
N GLU A 306 4.39 19.95 12.52
CA GLU A 306 3.38 20.04 11.47
C GLU A 306 3.34 21.44 10.85
N SER A 307 3.15 22.45 11.68
CA SER A 307 3.03 23.84 11.25
C SER A 307 3.41 24.79 12.39
N SER A 308 3.58 26.07 12.06
CA SER A 308 3.84 27.11 13.09
C SER A 308 2.66 27.38 14.02
N SER A 309 1.47 26.92 13.66
CA SER A 309 0.25 27.07 14.46
C SER A 309 -0.03 25.90 15.40
N ASP A 310 0.68 24.81 15.23
CA ASP A 310 0.52 23.58 16.02
C ASP A 310 1.77 23.35 16.90
N PRO A 311 1.60 22.78 18.09
CA PRO A 311 2.75 22.40 18.90
C PRO A 311 3.46 21.19 18.26
N ILE A 312 4.76 21.08 18.53
CA ILE A 312 5.53 19.88 18.15
C ILE A 312 4.95 18.69 18.91
N PHE A 313 4.50 17.67 18.17
CA PHE A 313 4.01 16.42 18.77
C PHE A 313 5.19 15.57 19.24
N THR A 314 5.31 15.42 20.55
CA THR A 314 6.49 14.82 21.18
C THR A 314 6.41 13.30 21.33
N PRO A 315 7.54 12.58 21.48
CA PRO A 315 7.55 11.15 21.83
C PRO A 315 6.75 10.82 23.10
N ALA A 316 6.76 11.70 24.09
CA ALA A 316 5.95 11.53 25.31
C ALA A 316 4.46 11.47 25.02
N TRP A 317 3.96 12.28 24.07
CA TRP A 317 2.56 12.25 23.65
C TRP A 317 2.25 10.99 22.82
N SER A 318 3.19 10.51 22.02
CA SER A 318 3.07 9.21 21.35
C SER A 318 2.88 8.08 22.34
N GLN A 319 3.63 8.09 23.46
CA GLN A 319 3.51 7.08 24.51
C GLN A 319 2.09 7.10 25.15
N LEU A 320 1.55 8.30 25.44
CA LEU A 320 0.18 8.45 25.94
C LEU A 320 -0.86 7.82 25.01
N VAL A 321 -0.74 8.14 23.71
CA VAL A 321 -1.68 7.62 22.70
C VAL A 321 -1.55 6.09 22.56
N VAL A 322 -0.34 5.55 22.51
CA VAL A 322 -0.12 4.10 22.42
C VAL A 322 -0.64 3.35 23.65
N ASP A 323 -0.41 3.89 24.84
CA ASP A 323 -0.91 3.25 26.08
C ASP A 323 -2.44 3.25 26.14
N HIS A 324 -3.07 4.36 25.75
CA HIS A 324 -4.53 4.42 25.66
C HIS A 324 -5.06 3.44 24.59
N ALA A 325 -4.46 3.44 23.40
CA ALA A 325 -4.82 2.55 22.31
C ALA A 325 -4.78 1.07 22.73
N LYS A 326 -3.75 0.67 23.47
CA LYS A 326 -3.65 -0.67 24.06
C LYS A 326 -4.75 -0.92 25.08
N SER A 327 -5.01 0.02 25.99
CA SER A 327 -6.02 -0.13 27.06
C SER A 327 -7.43 -0.31 26.51
N LYS A 328 -7.72 0.26 25.33
CA LYS A 328 -9.03 0.19 24.66
C LYS A 328 -9.10 -0.92 23.61
N ASN A 329 -7.98 -1.57 23.28
CA ASN A 329 -7.89 -2.54 22.21
C ASN A 329 -8.35 -1.97 20.85
N ILE A 330 -7.92 -0.74 20.49
CA ILE A 330 -8.24 -0.20 19.16
C ILE A 330 -7.60 -1.06 18.07
N GLY A 331 -8.13 -1.01 16.85
CA GLY A 331 -7.68 -1.90 15.77
C GLY A 331 -6.36 -1.49 15.16
N MET A 332 -6.08 -0.19 15.06
CA MET A 332 -4.86 0.31 14.40
C MET A 332 -4.34 1.56 15.11
N THR A 333 -3.02 1.64 15.25
CA THR A 333 -2.32 2.91 15.45
C THR A 333 -1.52 3.27 14.22
N SER A 334 -1.40 4.56 13.96
CA SER A 334 -0.63 5.09 12.84
C SER A 334 -0.10 6.48 13.18
N TYR A 335 0.77 7.02 12.36
CA TYR A 335 1.23 8.40 12.46
C TYR A 335 1.68 8.94 11.10
N TRP A 336 1.50 10.21 10.90
CA TRP A 336 2.05 11.00 9.81
C TRP A 336 3.30 11.72 10.33
N SER A 337 4.52 11.44 9.90
CA SER A 337 4.89 10.33 9.04
C SER A 337 6.23 9.74 9.50
N LEU A 338 6.52 8.55 9.08
CA LEU A 338 7.80 7.91 9.34
C LEU A 338 8.96 8.72 8.72
N ASN A 339 8.68 9.41 7.59
CA ASN A 339 9.61 10.35 6.98
C ASN A 339 10.04 11.44 7.97
N ARG A 340 9.11 12.00 8.74
CA ARG A 340 9.41 13.02 9.76
C ARG A 340 10.20 12.44 10.93
N ASP A 341 9.82 11.27 11.43
CA ASP A 341 10.50 10.60 12.55
C ASP A 341 11.92 10.15 12.20
N SER A 342 12.27 10.16 10.92
CA SER A 342 13.63 9.94 10.44
C SER A 342 14.51 11.19 10.45
N GLN A 343 13.96 12.40 10.65
CA GLN A 343 14.62 13.69 10.41
C GLN A 343 14.92 14.44 11.70
N ILE A 344 16.12 14.26 12.26
CA ILE A 344 16.56 14.95 13.48
C ILE A 344 16.74 16.46 13.21
N GLU A 345 17.23 16.83 12.03
CA GLU A 345 17.69 18.17 11.70
C GLU A 345 16.55 19.20 11.52
N ASN A 346 15.33 18.75 11.30
CA ASN A 346 14.20 19.60 10.96
C ASN A 346 13.32 19.97 12.18
N ASN A 347 13.91 20.02 13.37
CA ASN A 347 13.21 20.37 14.61
C ASN A 347 11.93 19.56 14.86
N GLN A 348 12.03 18.25 14.64
CA GLN A 348 10.89 17.33 14.79
C GLN A 348 10.59 16.95 16.26
N GLY A 349 11.31 17.56 17.21
CA GLY A 349 11.14 17.27 18.65
C GLY A 349 11.69 15.93 19.09
N ILE A 350 12.55 15.31 18.28
CA ILE A 350 13.27 14.07 18.56
C ILE A 350 14.76 14.33 18.67
N THR A 351 15.47 13.52 19.46
CA THR A 351 16.93 13.60 19.68
C THR A 351 17.67 12.51 18.93
N SER A 352 16.97 11.46 18.56
CA SER A 352 17.45 10.37 17.73
C SER A 352 16.40 9.96 16.70
N GLN A 353 16.84 9.33 15.61
CA GLN A 353 15.92 8.83 14.58
C GLN A 353 14.97 7.78 15.17
N TYR A 354 13.72 7.84 14.71
CA TYR A 354 12.67 6.84 15.00
C TYR A 354 12.28 6.74 16.48
N GLU A 355 12.29 7.84 17.23
CA GLU A 355 11.81 7.83 18.62
C GLU A 355 10.30 7.52 18.68
N HIS A 356 9.51 8.11 17.81
CA HIS A 356 8.07 7.80 17.69
C HIS A 356 7.85 6.37 17.21
N SER A 357 8.56 5.94 16.17
CA SER A 357 8.48 4.59 15.61
C SER A 357 8.73 3.51 16.67
N LYS A 358 9.75 3.69 17.50
CA LYS A 358 10.10 2.76 18.60
C LYS A 358 9.00 2.67 19.69
N ILE A 359 8.22 3.74 19.86
CA ILE A 359 7.07 3.75 20.78
C ILE A 359 5.89 3.03 20.13
N PHE A 360 5.55 3.41 18.90
CA PHE A 360 4.42 2.84 18.17
C PHE A 360 4.62 1.36 17.82
N SER A 361 5.86 0.91 17.56
CA SER A 361 6.15 -0.50 17.27
C SER A 361 5.78 -1.46 18.39
N LYS A 362 5.58 -0.94 19.61
CA LYS A 362 5.11 -1.72 20.76
C LYS A 362 3.60 -2.01 20.71
N PHE A 363 2.85 -1.42 19.77
CA PHE A 363 1.42 -1.67 19.58
C PHE A 363 1.21 -2.79 18.58
N GLY A 364 0.32 -3.74 18.90
CA GLY A 364 -0.06 -4.82 17.98
C GLY A 364 1.00 -5.86 17.69
N SER A 365 2.18 -5.72 18.27
CA SER A 365 3.18 -6.79 18.24
C SER A 365 2.90 -7.76 19.37
N PRO A 366 2.52 -9.02 19.08
CA PRO A 366 2.71 -10.05 20.08
C PRO A 366 4.20 -10.02 20.45
N ALA A 367 4.52 -10.13 21.73
CA ALA A 367 5.90 -10.42 22.13
C ALA A 367 6.25 -11.77 21.48
N ILE A 368 6.98 -11.74 20.36
CA ILE A 368 7.54 -12.96 19.78
C ILE A 368 8.56 -13.45 20.81
N PRO A 369 8.39 -14.62 21.40
CA PRO A 369 9.40 -15.16 22.29
C PRO A 369 10.74 -15.16 21.58
N SER A 370 11.78 -14.73 22.26
CA SER A 370 13.14 -14.59 21.71
C SER A 370 13.75 -15.90 21.18
N ASP A 371 13.10 -17.01 21.49
CA ASP A 371 13.47 -18.38 21.13
C ASP A 371 12.61 -18.98 19.98
N ASN A 372 11.69 -18.23 19.41
CA ASN A 372 10.89 -18.69 18.26
C ASN A 372 11.58 -18.37 16.94
N THR A 373 11.62 -19.35 16.04
CA THR A 373 12.14 -19.21 14.67
C THR A 373 11.00 -19.20 13.66
N ALA A 374 11.23 -18.56 12.50
CA ALA A 374 10.24 -18.59 11.43
C ALA A 374 10.26 -19.96 10.72
N PRO A 375 9.11 -20.50 10.28
CA PRO A 375 9.07 -21.74 9.54
C PRO A 375 9.82 -21.66 8.21
N ALA A 376 10.31 -22.78 7.72
CA ALA A 376 10.97 -22.91 6.43
C ALA A 376 10.05 -23.61 5.43
N ILE A 377 9.97 -23.11 4.19
CA ILE A 377 9.31 -23.77 3.07
C ILE A 377 10.39 -24.33 2.14
N SER A 378 10.24 -25.58 1.73
CA SER A 378 11.15 -26.28 0.83
C SER A 378 10.41 -26.87 -0.36
N GLY A 379 11.13 -27.14 -1.48
CA GLY A 379 10.56 -27.75 -2.67
C GLY A 379 9.85 -26.80 -3.63
N VAL A 380 9.83 -25.51 -3.35
CA VAL A 380 9.28 -24.49 -4.27
C VAL A 380 10.31 -24.20 -5.35
N ILE A 381 9.96 -24.51 -6.60
CA ILE A 381 10.83 -24.32 -7.79
C ILE A 381 10.03 -23.76 -8.94
N ASP A 382 10.68 -22.99 -9.80
CA ASP A 382 10.10 -22.58 -11.08
C ASP A 382 9.86 -23.78 -11.98
N LYS A 383 8.74 -23.80 -12.70
CA LYS A 383 8.37 -24.91 -13.60
C LYS A 383 7.92 -24.37 -14.94
N GLN A 384 8.22 -25.17 -15.96
CA GLN A 384 7.65 -25.02 -17.30
C GLN A 384 6.74 -26.21 -17.57
N ILE A 385 5.52 -25.94 -18.03
CA ILE A 385 4.50 -26.95 -18.38
C ILE A 385 3.90 -26.59 -19.74
N ASN A 386 3.28 -27.55 -20.41
CA ASN A 386 2.58 -27.29 -21.66
C ASN A 386 1.12 -26.94 -21.44
N ILE A 387 0.50 -26.28 -22.42
CA ILE A 387 -0.95 -26.09 -22.44
C ILE A 387 -1.65 -27.45 -22.30
N GLY A 388 -2.60 -27.52 -21.36
CA GLY A 388 -3.37 -28.71 -21.06
C GLY A 388 -2.76 -29.64 -20.02
N ASP A 389 -1.52 -29.41 -19.58
CA ASP A 389 -0.93 -30.17 -18.50
C ASP A 389 -1.66 -29.92 -17.18
N THR A 390 -1.66 -30.91 -16.30
CA THR A 390 -2.17 -30.73 -14.94
C THR A 390 -1.08 -30.12 -14.05
N PHE A 391 -1.45 -29.11 -13.29
CA PHE A 391 -0.56 -28.46 -12.33
C PHE A 391 -1.09 -28.58 -10.91
N ASN A 392 -0.28 -29.18 -10.02
CA ASN A 392 -0.55 -29.19 -8.58
C ASN A 392 0.52 -28.34 -7.88
N PRO A 393 0.17 -27.18 -7.32
CA PRO A 393 1.13 -26.29 -6.68
C PRO A 393 1.79 -26.89 -5.43
N LEU A 394 1.14 -27.81 -4.72
CA LEU A 394 1.69 -28.41 -3.52
C LEU A 394 2.54 -29.67 -3.77
N ALA A 395 2.67 -30.10 -5.03
CA ALA A 395 3.44 -31.31 -5.34
C ALA A 395 4.94 -31.13 -5.04
N GLY A 396 5.44 -31.84 -4.02
CA GLY A 396 6.83 -31.77 -3.57
C GLY A 396 7.18 -30.57 -2.69
N VAL A 397 6.19 -29.76 -2.29
CA VAL A 397 6.38 -28.65 -1.37
C VAL A 397 6.13 -29.09 0.05
N THR A 398 7.05 -28.76 0.96
CA THR A 398 6.95 -29.06 2.40
C THR A 398 7.25 -27.82 3.21
N ALA A 399 6.76 -27.78 4.44
CA ALA A 399 7.10 -26.76 5.41
C ALA A 399 7.42 -27.38 6.77
N SER A 400 8.41 -26.82 7.44
CA SER A 400 8.79 -27.23 8.79
C SER A 400 9.24 -26.05 9.63
N ASP A 401 9.05 -26.18 10.92
CA ASP A 401 9.46 -25.23 11.92
C ASP A 401 10.22 -25.96 13.04
N LYS A 402 11.19 -25.26 13.64
CA LYS A 402 12.02 -25.87 14.69
C LYS A 402 11.22 -26.16 15.96
N GLU A 403 10.30 -25.27 16.30
CA GLU A 403 9.50 -25.33 17.52
C GLU A 403 8.16 -26.06 17.30
N ASP A 404 7.55 -25.91 16.12
CA ASP A 404 6.22 -26.45 15.79
C ASP A 404 6.25 -27.75 14.95
N GLY A 405 7.43 -28.14 14.45
CA GLY A 405 7.61 -29.35 13.66
C GLY A 405 7.10 -29.22 12.22
N ASP A 406 6.40 -30.24 11.73
CA ASP A 406 5.86 -30.27 10.35
C ASP A 406 4.64 -29.35 10.20
N LEU A 407 4.76 -28.38 9.33
CA LEU A 407 3.71 -27.40 8.98
C LEU A 407 3.23 -27.56 7.52
N THR A 408 3.59 -28.63 6.82
CA THR A 408 3.27 -28.83 5.39
C THR A 408 1.77 -28.67 5.10
N SER A 409 0.91 -29.20 5.97
CA SER A 409 -0.55 -29.07 5.82
C SER A 409 -1.10 -27.67 6.05
N LYS A 410 -0.30 -26.75 6.61
CA LYS A 410 -0.66 -25.34 6.86
C LYS A 410 -0.20 -24.39 5.75
N ILE A 411 0.44 -24.91 4.69
CA ILE A 411 0.86 -24.08 3.57
C ILE A 411 -0.38 -23.52 2.86
N ILE A 412 -0.44 -22.21 2.78
CA ILE A 412 -1.44 -21.48 2.01
C ILE A 412 -0.84 -21.14 0.65
N VAL A 413 -1.54 -21.52 -0.42
CA VAL A 413 -1.13 -21.24 -1.81
C VAL A 413 -2.01 -20.13 -2.37
N ASN A 414 -1.38 -19.11 -2.93
CA ASN A 414 -2.03 -18.04 -3.65
C ASN A 414 -1.46 -17.97 -5.08
N GLY A 415 -2.29 -17.54 -6.03
CA GLY A 415 -1.97 -17.51 -7.46
C GLY A 415 -2.64 -18.69 -8.18
N LEU A 416 -3.36 -18.35 -9.25
CA LEU A 416 -4.03 -19.32 -10.12
C LEU A 416 -3.18 -19.49 -11.38
N VAL A 417 -2.90 -20.73 -11.75
CA VAL A 417 -2.27 -21.09 -13.02
C VAL A 417 -3.36 -21.56 -13.97
N ASP A 418 -3.62 -20.78 -15.02
CA ASP A 418 -4.50 -21.20 -16.11
C ASP A 418 -3.69 -22.03 -17.10
N THR A 419 -3.73 -23.35 -16.94
CA THR A 419 -3.00 -24.27 -17.83
C THR A 419 -3.59 -24.38 -19.24
N SER A 420 -4.75 -23.79 -19.49
CA SER A 420 -5.34 -23.72 -20.84
C SER A 420 -4.78 -22.59 -21.70
N LYS A 421 -4.02 -21.67 -21.09
CA LYS A 421 -3.52 -20.48 -21.74
C LYS A 421 -2.01 -20.32 -21.54
N ALA A 422 -1.27 -20.14 -22.62
CA ALA A 422 0.16 -19.82 -22.55
C ALA A 422 0.38 -18.50 -21.81
N GLY A 423 1.37 -18.47 -20.92
CA GLY A 423 1.66 -17.30 -20.10
C GLY A 423 2.61 -17.61 -18.96
N ILE A 424 2.96 -16.56 -18.22
CA ILE A 424 3.80 -16.65 -17.02
C ILE A 424 2.91 -16.37 -15.81
N TYR A 425 2.83 -17.36 -14.92
CA TYR A 425 2.00 -17.32 -13.73
C TYR A 425 2.87 -17.36 -12.49
N ASN A 426 2.53 -16.58 -11.50
CA ASN A 426 3.23 -16.57 -10.22
C ASN A 426 2.40 -17.30 -9.16
N VAL A 427 3.02 -18.26 -8.49
CA VAL A 427 2.40 -19.05 -7.41
C VAL A 427 3.19 -18.81 -6.12
N ILE A 428 2.46 -18.63 -5.04
CA ILE A 428 3.01 -18.23 -3.76
C ILE A 428 2.57 -19.16 -2.67
N TYR A 429 3.50 -19.45 -1.81
CA TYR A 429 3.39 -20.37 -0.71
C TYR A 429 3.68 -19.60 0.57
N THR A 430 2.74 -19.58 1.49
CA THR A 430 2.89 -18.95 2.81
C THR A 430 2.58 -19.97 3.89
N VAL A 431 3.42 -20.04 4.91
CA VAL A 431 3.18 -20.81 6.11
C VAL A 431 3.47 -19.96 7.35
N SER A 432 2.67 -20.18 8.40
CA SER A 432 2.86 -19.51 9.68
C SER A 432 2.99 -20.55 10.80
N ASP A 433 3.86 -20.24 11.77
CA ASP A 433 3.97 -21.02 13.00
C ASP A 433 2.81 -20.70 13.98
N SER A 434 2.77 -21.40 15.11
CA SER A 434 1.74 -21.20 16.15
C SER A 434 1.85 -19.88 16.89
N LYS A 435 2.98 -19.19 16.78
CA LYS A 435 3.29 -17.92 17.45
C LYS A 435 3.24 -16.72 16.48
N GLY A 436 2.90 -16.95 15.21
CA GLY A 436 2.61 -15.91 14.21
C GLY A 436 3.79 -15.49 13.34
N LEU A 437 4.98 -16.11 13.44
CA LEU A 437 6.02 -15.92 12.43
C LEU A 437 5.63 -16.64 11.14
N SER A 438 5.94 -16.03 10.01
CA SER A 438 5.54 -16.53 8.70
C SER A 438 6.70 -16.50 7.71
N THR A 439 6.72 -17.48 6.82
CA THR A 439 7.62 -17.51 5.67
C THR A 439 6.79 -17.57 4.39
N THR A 440 7.22 -16.79 3.40
CA THR A 440 6.59 -16.74 2.08
C THR A 440 7.66 -16.96 1.01
N VAL A 441 7.38 -17.89 0.08
CA VAL A 441 8.23 -18.19 -1.08
C VAL A 441 7.36 -18.19 -2.33
N SER A 442 7.90 -17.78 -3.48
CA SER A 442 7.20 -17.78 -4.75
C SER A 442 7.87 -18.63 -5.80
N SER A 443 7.10 -19.17 -6.74
CA SER A 443 7.60 -19.79 -7.95
C SER A 443 6.91 -19.23 -9.19
N THR A 444 7.64 -19.22 -10.29
CA THR A 444 7.14 -18.85 -11.60
C THR A 444 6.77 -20.12 -12.38
N ILE A 445 5.53 -20.20 -12.85
CA ILE A 445 5.06 -21.28 -13.71
C ILE A 445 4.88 -20.72 -15.11
N THR A 446 5.66 -21.25 -16.05
CA THR A 446 5.55 -20.87 -17.47
C THR A 446 4.72 -21.92 -18.19
N VAL A 447 3.53 -21.53 -18.65
CA VAL A 447 2.70 -22.39 -19.53
C VAL A 447 3.07 -22.05 -20.97
N ILE A 448 3.56 -23.06 -21.70
CA ILE A 448 3.99 -22.89 -23.10
C ILE A 448 3.02 -23.57 -24.06
N ASP A 449 2.80 -22.94 -25.19
CA ASP A 449 2.11 -23.56 -26.32
C ASP A 449 3.14 -24.22 -27.24
N THR A 450 3.27 -25.54 -27.11
CA THR A 450 4.21 -26.32 -27.95
C THR A 450 3.77 -26.44 -29.41
N SER A 451 2.55 -26.01 -29.75
CA SER A 451 2.12 -25.89 -31.15
C SER A 451 2.76 -24.67 -31.84
N VAL A 452 3.23 -23.70 -31.04
CA VAL A 452 3.93 -22.53 -31.55
C VAL A 452 5.40 -22.84 -31.80
N GLN A 453 5.87 -22.57 -33.01
CA GLN A 453 7.26 -22.80 -33.38
C GLN A 453 8.23 -21.93 -32.56
N THR A 454 9.35 -22.50 -32.14
CA THR A 454 10.42 -21.72 -31.50
C THR A 454 11.11 -20.82 -32.55
N TYR A 455 11.43 -19.58 -32.13
CA TYR A 455 12.18 -18.68 -32.99
C TYR A 455 13.53 -19.28 -33.41
N SER A 456 13.84 -19.11 -34.69
CA SER A 456 15.16 -19.45 -35.26
C SER A 456 15.72 -18.27 -36.06
N PRO A 457 16.97 -17.83 -35.83
CA PRO A 457 17.53 -16.68 -36.54
C PRO A 457 17.75 -16.93 -38.04
N THR A 458 17.75 -18.18 -38.47
CA THR A 458 17.94 -18.56 -39.87
C THR A 458 16.63 -18.68 -40.66
N LYS A 459 15.49 -18.70 -39.96
CA LYS A 459 14.17 -18.84 -40.59
C LYS A 459 13.63 -17.47 -40.98
N VAL A 460 12.92 -17.46 -42.11
CA VAL A 460 12.12 -16.29 -42.54
C VAL A 460 10.74 -16.34 -41.89
N TYR A 461 10.30 -15.18 -41.41
CA TYR A 461 8.96 -14.98 -40.84
C TYR A 461 8.26 -13.87 -41.61
N VAL A 462 6.96 -13.98 -41.75
CA VAL A 462 6.10 -12.98 -42.40
C VAL A 462 5.09 -12.43 -41.42
N ALA A 463 4.46 -11.32 -41.78
CA ALA A 463 3.46 -10.69 -40.92
C ALA A 463 2.36 -11.70 -40.47
N GLY A 464 2.16 -11.80 -39.17
CA GLY A 464 1.23 -12.74 -38.57
C GLY A 464 1.82 -14.02 -38.01
N ASP A 465 3.06 -14.39 -38.40
CA ASP A 465 3.75 -15.57 -37.82
C ASP A 465 3.96 -15.38 -36.32
N ILE A 466 3.68 -16.43 -35.55
CA ILE A 466 3.88 -16.45 -34.08
C ILE A 466 5.05 -17.39 -33.76
N VAL A 467 5.92 -16.92 -32.88
CA VAL A 467 7.07 -17.68 -32.40
C VAL A 467 7.17 -17.61 -30.87
N LEU A 468 7.73 -18.64 -30.26
CA LEU A 468 8.17 -18.66 -28.88
C LEU A 468 9.65 -18.30 -28.81
N TYR A 469 10.02 -17.31 -28.02
CA TYR A 469 11.42 -16.93 -27.75
C TYR A 469 11.59 -16.59 -26.27
N ASN A 470 12.48 -17.30 -25.58
CA ASN A 470 12.73 -17.17 -24.14
C ASN A 470 11.46 -17.20 -23.26
N GLY A 471 10.52 -18.09 -23.60
CA GLY A 471 9.27 -18.27 -22.87
C GLY A 471 8.20 -17.21 -23.16
N VAL A 472 8.43 -16.28 -24.05
CA VAL A 472 7.52 -15.19 -24.45
C VAL A 472 7.07 -15.40 -25.89
N MET A 473 5.78 -15.19 -26.16
CA MET A 473 5.23 -15.27 -27.51
C MET A 473 5.35 -13.91 -28.22
N TYR A 474 5.83 -13.98 -29.45
CA TYR A 474 5.98 -12.81 -30.32
C TYR A 474 5.29 -13.06 -31.66
N LYS A 475 4.66 -12.03 -32.17
CA LYS A 475 4.03 -12.01 -33.50
C LYS A 475 4.84 -11.12 -34.42
N ALA A 476 5.18 -11.64 -35.60
CA ALA A 476 5.84 -10.84 -36.62
C ALA A 476 4.87 -9.78 -37.17
N LYS A 477 5.27 -8.51 -37.16
CA LYS A 477 4.50 -7.37 -37.70
C LYS A 477 4.67 -7.24 -39.22
N TRP A 478 5.85 -7.67 -39.72
CA TRP A 478 6.24 -7.69 -41.14
C TRP A 478 7.31 -8.75 -41.40
N TRP A 479 7.78 -8.87 -42.62
CA TRP A 479 8.84 -9.79 -43.01
C TRP A 479 10.12 -9.55 -42.21
N THR A 480 10.68 -10.61 -41.65
CA THR A 480 11.94 -10.55 -40.89
C THR A 480 12.72 -11.86 -40.98
N GLN A 481 14.05 -11.77 -40.89
CA GLN A 481 14.97 -12.87 -40.73
C GLN A 481 16.19 -12.41 -39.95
N GLY A 482 16.60 -13.16 -38.94
CA GLY A 482 17.75 -12.86 -38.10
C GLY A 482 17.53 -11.84 -37.01
N GLU A 483 16.42 -11.08 -37.01
CA GLU A 483 16.11 -10.10 -35.97
C GLU A 483 15.48 -10.79 -34.77
N THR A 484 16.15 -10.68 -33.62
CA THR A 484 15.74 -11.37 -32.38
C THR A 484 14.47 -10.74 -31.81
N PRO A 485 13.43 -11.56 -31.45
CA PRO A 485 12.26 -11.07 -30.76
C PRO A 485 12.57 -10.34 -29.47
N GLY A 486 11.95 -9.16 -29.28
CA GLY A 486 12.13 -8.33 -28.07
C GLY A 486 13.43 -7.51 -28.03
N ALA A 487 14.32 -7.61 -29.02
CA ALA A 487 15.60 -6.88 -29.05
C ALA A 487 15.41 -5.36 -29.20
N THR A 488 14.35 -4.92 -29.88
CA THR A 488 14.05 -3.49 -30.08
C THR A 488 12.55 -3.22 -29.99
N GLN A 489 12.20 -2.09 -29.40
CA GLN A 489 10.79 -1.66 -29.25
C GLN A 489 10.09 -1.43 -30.61
N TRP A 490 10.84 -1.01 -31.62
CA TRP A 490 10.34 -0.68 -32.97
C TRP A 490 10.67 -1.76 -34.01
N GLY A 491 11.17 -2.92 -33.56
CA GLY A 491 11.50 -4.04 -34.41
C GLY A 491 10.28 -4.77 -34.99
N PRO A 492 10.54 -5.84 -35.77
CA PRO A 492 9.49 -6.62 -36.44
C PRO A 492 8.61 -7.43 -35.52
N TRP A 493 8.95 -7.55 -34.23
CA TRP A 493 8.29 -8.42 -33.27
C TRP A 493 7.41 -7.65 -32.29
N GLU A 494 6.16 -8.04 -32.17
CA GLU A 494 5.19 -7.60 -31.17
C GLU A 494 5.09 -8.65 -30.08
N ASN A 495 5.26 -8.26 -28.83
CA ASN A 495 4.97 -9.13 -27.68
C ASN A 495 3.44 -9.30 -27.54
N ILE A 496 2.96 -10.56 -27.52
CA ILE A 496 1.53 -10.88 -27.48
C ILE A 496 1.12 -11.70 -26.25
N ASN A 497 2.01 -11.79 -25.24
CA ASN A 497 1.67 -12.37 -23.94
C ASN A 497 0.88 -11.43 -23.07
#